data_ca949277d26700d47b567dceb570821c
#
_entry.id   ca949277d26700d47b567dceb570821c
#
_cell.length_a   1.000
_cell.length_b   1.000
_cell.length_c   1.000
_cell.angle_alpha   90.00
_cell.angle_beta   90.00
_cell.angle_gamma   90.00
#
_symmetry.space_group_name_H-M   'P 1'
#
loop_
_entity.id
_entity.type
_entity.pdbx_description
1 polymer ?
#
loop_
_entity_poly.entity_id
_entity_poly.type
_entity_poly.pdbx_seq_one_letter_code
_entity_poly.pdbx_strand_id
1 'polypeptide(L)'
;MDVIIELANKLFKPILDMGGPIIMLIILTVLALLFGVKFSKALEGGIKLAIALTGIGAIIGMLNGAFSASLAKFVENTGIQLNITDVGWAPLATITWGSAWTLYFLLIMLIVNVVMLAMKKTDTLDVDIFDIWHLSITGLLIKWYADNNGVSQGVSLFIATAAVVLVGVLKIINSDLMKPTFDDLLNAPSSSPMTSTHMNYMMNPVIMVLDKIFEKFFPGLDKYDFDAAKLNKKIGFWGSKFFIGFILGIVIGLMGTPHPVAGVEDASNWQLVIKGWLSLGLTAGVSLELFSLIGSWFIAAVEPLSQGITNVATKRLQGRKFNIGLDWPFIAGRAEIWACANVLAPIMLIEAVLLSKVGNGILPLAGIIAMGVTPALLVVTRGKLIRMIIFGSLLLPLFLLSGTLIAPFATQLAKSVDAFPKGVASTQLITHSTLEGPVEKLLGWTIGNATTGDIKAILGVVVFLAFYIGIFAWYRKQMIKRNEEYAANAK
;
A
#
# COMPACT_ATOMS: atom_id res chain seq x y z
N MET A 1 5.46 -12.94 30.47
CA MET A 1 5.00 -12.51 29.12
C MET A 1 3.53 -12.81 28.93
N ASP A 2 3.08 -14.01 29.36
CA ASP A 2 1.67 -14.45 29.26
C ASP A 2 0.69 -13.51 29.99
N VAL A 3 1.07 -13.01 31.18
CA VAL A 3 0.27 -12.04 31.94
C VAL A 3 0.08 -10.71 31.19
N ILE A 4 1.10 -10.25 30.47
CA ILE A 4 1.00 -9.01 29.66
C ILE A 4 0.11 -9.25 28.45
N ILE A 5 0.22 -10.40 27.82
CA ILE A 5 -0.61 -10.80 26.68
C ILE A 5 -2.06 -10.98 27.14
N GLU A 6 -2.28 -11.62 28.27
CA GLU A 6 -3.60 -11.81 28.85
C GLU A 6 -4.24 -10.46 29.24
N LEU A 7 -3.46 -9.55 29.86
CA LEU A 7 -3.93 -8.21 30.22
C LEU A 7 -4.24 -7.38 28.96
N ALA A 8 -3.37 -7.45 27.94
CA ALA A 8 -3.57 -6.76 26.66
C ALA A 8 -4.85 -7.29 25.98
N ASN A 9 -5.04 -8.60 25.90
CA ASN A 9 -6.25 -9.20 25.35
C ASN A 9 -7.49 -8.79 26.14
N LYS A 10 -7.43 -8.80 27.48
CA LYS A 10 -8.56 -8.45 28.34
C LYS A 10 -8.95 -6.96 28.20
N LEU A 11 -7.97 -6.06 28.03
CA LEU A 11 -8.21 -4.63 27.85
C LEU A 11 -8.67 -4.28 26.41
N PHE A 12 -8.07 -4.91 25.43
CA PHE A 12 -8.31 -4.53 24.02
C PHE A 12 -9.40 -5.37 23.35
N LYS A 13 -9.65 -6.60 23.78
CA LYS A 13 -10.66 -7.46 23.17
C LYS A 13 -12.05 -6.81 23.07
N PRO A 14 -12.60 -6.13 24.11
CA PRO A 14 -13.91 -5.48 23.98
C PRO A 14 -13.93 -4.38 22.91
N ILE A 15 -12.78 -3.72 22.67
CA ILE A 15 -12.63 -2.71 21.63
C ILE A 15 -12.47 -3.38 20.27
N LEU A 16 -11.68 -4.47 20.19
CA LEU A 16 -11.47 -5.25 18.97
C LEU A 16 -12.77 -5.89 18.47
N ASP A 17 -13.64 -6.33 19.38
CA ASP A 17 -14.94 -6.92 19.05
C ASP A 17 -15.94 -5.90 18.45
N MET A 18 -15.64 -4.57 18.50
CA MET A 18 -16.48 -3.52 17.90
C MET A 18 -16.30 -3.38 16.38
N GLY A 19 -15.32 -4.06 15.79
CA GLY A 19 -15.01 -4.01 14.36
C GLY A 19 -14.10 -2.84 13.96
N GLY A 20 -13.35 -3.05 12.89
CA GLY A 20 -12.26 -2.17 12.45
C GLY A 20 -12.58 -0.67 12.38
N PRO A 21 -13.67 -0.22 11.74
CA PRO A 21 -13.97 1.20 11.65
C PRO A 21 -14.17 1.88 13.02
N ILE A 22 -14.84 1.20 13.97
CA ILE A 22 -15.08 1.74 15.31
C ILE A 22 -13.77 1.77 16.11
N ILE A 23 -12.96 0.73 16.00
CA ILE A 23 -11.63 0.68 16.59
C ILE A 23 -10.81 1.88 16.14
N MET A 24 -10.78 2.15 14.85
CA MET A 24 -10.02 3.26 14.28
C MET A 24 -10.55 4.63 14.70
N LEU A 25 -11.87 4.80 14.84
CA LEU A 25 -12.46 5.99 15.44
C LEU A 25 -11.88 6.25 16.84
N ILE A 26 -11.92 5.22 17.69
CA ILE A 26 -11.45 5.33 19.08
C ILE A 26 -9.94 5.61 19.12
N ILE A 27 -9.15 4.82 18.40
CA ILE A 27 -7.69 4.92 18.40
C ILE A 27 -7.24 6.29 17.91
N LEU A 28 -7.73 6.73 16.76
CA LEU A 28 -7.33 8.02 16.19
C LEU A 28 -7.74 9.18 17.11
N THR A 29 -8.95 9.12 17.67
CA THR A 29 -9.42 10.15 18.61
C THR A 29 -8.54 10.20 19.86
N VAL A 30 -8.27 9.05 20.50
CA VAL A 30 -7.45 8.98 21.72
C VAL A 30 -6.01 9.45 21.43
N LEU A 31 -5.39 8.97 20.34
CA LEU A 31 -4.05 9.43 19.95
C LEU A 31 -4.00 10.93 19.73
N ALA A 32 -4.96 11.49 18.99
CA ALA A 32 -5.03 12.94 18.76
C ALA A 32 -5.15 13.75 20.07
N LEU A 33 -5.94 13.25 21.02
CA LEU A 33 -6.06 13.87 22.35
C LEU A 33 -4.74 13.81 23.13
N LEU A 34 -4.02 12.68 23.10
CA LEU A 34 -2.73 12.52 23.75
C LEU A 34 -1.68 13.51 23.21
N PHE A 35 -1.78 13.88 21.95
CA PHE A 35 -0.94 14.90 21.32
C PHE A 35 -1.52 16.33 21.39
N GLY A 36 -2.50 16.55 22.27
CA GLY A 36 -3.01 17.88 22.59
C GLY A 36 -3.94 18.49 21.53
N VAL A 37 -4.50 17.68 20.66
CA VAL A 37 -5.55 18.12 19.71
C VAL A 37 -6.84 18.35 20.48
N LYS A 38 -7.59 19.42 20.16
CA LYS A 38 -8.89 19.70 20.76
C LYS A 38 -9.87 18.55 20.52
N PHE A 39 -10.67 18.18 21.52
CA PHE A 39 -11.59 17.03 21.47
C PHE A 39 -12.47 17.01 20.21
N SER A 40 -13.06 18.16 19.83
CA SER A 40 -13.91 18.23 18.64
C SER A 40 -13.16 17.86 17.36
N LYS A 41 -11.89 18.30 17.22
CA LYS A 41 -11.06 17.99 16.06
C LYS A 41 -10.55 16.56 16.06
N ALA A 42 -10.20 16.04 17.24
CA ALA A 42 -9.81 14.65 17.41
C ALA A 42 -10.96 13.69 17.06
N LEU A 43 -12.16 13.99 17.57
CA LEU A 43 -13.36 13.20 17.28
C LEU A 43 -13.79 13.31 15.80
N GLU A 44 -13.72 14.52 15.21
CA GLU A 44 -13.98 14.72 13.78
C GLU A 44 -13.07 13.84 12.91
N GLY A 45 -11.76 13.80 13.22
CA GLY A 45 -10.80 12.91 12.54
C GLY A 45 -11.18 11.44 12.68
N GLY A 46 -11.45 11.00 13.90
CA GLY A 46 -11.88 9.62 14.18
C GLY A 46 -13.13 9.20 13.41
N ILE A 47 -14.16 10.05 13.41
CA ILE A 47 -15.43 9.80 12.69
C ILE A 47 -15.19 9.75 11.18
N LYS A 48 -14.43 10.69 10.61
CA LYS A 48 -14.09 10.70 9.17
C LYS A 48 -13.38 9.42 8.75
N LEU A 49 -12.44 8.94 9.57
CA LEU A 49 -11.72 7.71 9.29
C LEU A 49 -12.65 6.48 9.31
N ALA A 50 -13.51 6.40 10.33
CA ALA A 50 -14.47 5.30 10.42
C ALA A 50 -15.47 5.26 9.25
N ILE A 51 -15.98 6.44 8.84
CA ILE A 51 -16.87 6.56 7.68
C ILE A 51 -16.13 6.17 6.40
N ALA A 52 -14.88 6.61 6.23
CA ALA A 52 -14.08 6.25 5.06
C ALA A 52 -13.85 4.73 4.97
N LEU A 53 -13.45 4.08 6.07
CA LEU A 53 -13.27 2.61 6.13
C LEU A 53 -14.56 1.86 5.81
N THR A 54 -15.68 2.29 6.39
CA THR A 54 -16.99 1.68 6.13
C THR A 54 -17.41 1.84 4.67
N GLY A 55 -17.19 3.04 4.09
CA GLY A 55 -17.53 3.33 2.71
C GLY A 55 -16.73 2.51 1.70
N ILE A 56 -15.44 2.31 1.95
CA ILE A 56 -14.60 1.46 1.11
C ILE A 56 -15.05 0.00 1.17
N GLY A 57 -15.38 -0.51 2.35
CA GLY A 57 -15.94 -1.85 2.50
C GLY A 57 -17.23 -2.05 1.69
N ALA A 58 -18.10 -1.04 1.67
CA ALA A 58 -19.33 -1.06 0.87
C ALA A 58 -19.05 -1.08 -0.64
N ILE A 59 -18.09 -0.28 -1.12
CA ILE A 59 -17.71 -0.26 -2.55
C ILE A 59 -17.15 -1.62 -2.98
N ILE A 60 -16.30 -2.23 -2.16
CA ILE A 60 -15.73 -3.55 -2.46
C ILE A 60 -16.82 -4.61 -2.47
N GLY A 61 -17.76 -4.57 -1.52
CA GLY A 61 -18.92 -5.46 -1.53
C GLY A 61 -19.74 -5.31 -2.82
N MET A 62 -19.95 -4.09 -3.30
CA MET A 62 -20.63 -3.80 -4.55
C MET A 62 -19.87 -4.35 -5.76
N LEU A 63 -18.56 -4.15 -5.84
CA LEU A 63 -17.71 -4.68 -6.92
C LEU A 63 -17.72 -6.21 -6.92
N ASN A 64 -17.46 -6.83 -5.80
CA ASN A 64 -17.44 -8.28 -5.69
C ASN A 64 -18.79 -8.89 -6.04
N GLY A 65 -19.90 -8.31 -5.56
CA GLY A 65 -21.24 -8.77 -5.92
C GLY A 65 -21.54 -8.66 -7.42
N ALA A 66 -21.04 -7.62 -8.08
CA ALA A 66 -21.25 -7.44 -9.50
C ALA A 66 -20.38 -8.37 -10.37
N PHE A 67 -19.10 -8.56 -10.00
CA PHE A 67 -18.12 -9.23 -10.86
C PHE A 67 -17.98 -10.72 -10.62
N SER A 68 -18.36 -11.25 -9.45
CA SER A 68 -18.11 -12.64 -9.07
C SER A 68 -18.61 -13.66 -10.09
N ALA A 69 -19.81 -13.46 -10.65
CA ALA A 69 -20.37 -14.38 -11.64
C ALA A 69 -19.59 -14.39 -12.95
N SER A 70 -19.21 -13.21 -13.46
CA SER A 70 -18.42 -13.07 -14.70
C SER A 70 -17.01 -13.64 -14.54
N LEU A 71 -16.39 -13.42 -13.38
CA LEU A 71 -15.06 -13.99 -13.07
C LEU A 71 -15.11 -15.52 -12.93
N ALA A 72 -16.14 -16.08 -12.30
CA ALA A 72 -16.31 -17.53 -12.21
C ALA A 72 -16.41 -18.15 -13.61
N LYS A 73 -17.17 -17.52 -14.50
CA LYS A 73 -17.30 -17.99 -15.90
C LYS A 73 -16.02 -17.81 -16.71
N PHE A 74 -15.28 -16.73 -16.50
CA PHE A 74 -13.96 -16.56 -17.10
C PHE A 74 -13.01 -17.70 -16.72
N VAL A 75 -12.96 -18.05 -15.43
CA VAL A 75 -12.15 -19.17 -14.91
C VAL A 75 -12.60 -20.49 -15.58
N GLU A 76 -13.91 -20.75 -15.62
CA GLU A 76 -14.47 -21.95 -16.25
C GLU A 76 -14.12 -22.04 -17.76
N ASN A 77 -14.29 -20.93 -18.50
CA ASN A 77 -14.05 -20.89 -19.94
C ASN A 77 -12.58 -20.97 -20.34
N THR A 78 -11.68 -20.45 -19.53
CA THR A 78 -10.26 -20.33 -19.86
C THR A 78 -9.37 -21.32 -19.12
N GLY A 79 -9.85 -21.92 -18.03
CA GLY A 79 -9.05 -22.71 -17.10
C GLY A 79 -8.00 -21.88 -16.32
N ILE A 80 -8.02 -20.56 -16.46
CA ILE A 80 -7.10 -19.66 -15.76
C ILE A 80 -7.62 -19.45 -14.35
N GLN A 81 -6.86 -19.88 -13.34
CA GLN A 81 -7.24 -19.76 -11.94
C GLN A 81 -6.78 -18.43 -11.37
N LEU A 82 -7.73 -17.48 -11.24
CA LEU A 82 -7.57 -16.22 -10.53
C LEU A 82 -8.55 -16.21 -9.34
N ASN A 83 -8.25 -17.05 -8.36
CA ASN A 83 -9.14 -17.39 -7.25
C ASN A 83 -8.92 -16.58 -5.98
N ILE A 84 -8.08 -15.56 -6.05
CA ILE A 84 -7.78 -14.65 -4.93
C ILE A 84 -8.44 -13.30 -5.22
N THR A 85 -9.28 -12.85 -4.30
CA THR A 85 -9.93 -11.55 -4.41
C THR A 85 -8.99 -10.44 -3.95
N ASP A 86 -8.69 -9.50 -4.83
CA ASP A 86 -8.03 -8.25 -4.45
C ASP A 86 -9.03 -7.32 -3.78
N VAL A 87 -8.91 -7.15 -2.49
CA VAL A 87 -9.81 -6.28 -1.71
C VAL A 87 -9.32 -4.83 -1.63
N GLY A 88 -8.13 -4.55 -2.17
CA GLY A 88 -7.49 -3.25 -2.08
C GLY A 88 -6.92 -2.95 -0.70
N TRP A 89 -6.28 -1.78 -0.60
CA TRP A 89 -5.54 -1.39 0.60
C TRP A 89 -6.43 -1.12 1.82
N ALA A 90 -7.58 -0.50 1.65
CA ALA A 90 -8.34 -0.01 2.79
C ALA A 90 -9.01 -1.10 3.62
N PRO A 91 -9.62 -2.15 3.05
CA PRO A 91 -10.01 -3.30 3.86
C PRO A 91 -8.83 -3.97 4.55
N LEU A 92 -7.70 -4.10 3.88
CA LEU A 92 -6.55 -4.72 4.51
C LEU A 92 -5.95 -3.85 5.63
N ALA A 93 -5.97 -2.52 5.48
CA ALA A 93 -5.67 -1.61 6.57
C ALA A 93 -6.62 -1.81 7.76
N THR A 94 -7.92 -1.93 7.51
CA THR A 94 -8.93 -2.22 8.55
C THR A 94 -8.64 -3.55 9.25
N ILE A 95 -8.32 -4.59 8.48
CA ILE A 95 -7.98 -5.92 8.99
C ILE A 95 -6.72 -5.86 9.87
N THR A 96 -5.67 -5.21 9.41
CA THR A 96 -4.43 -5.08 10.19
C THR A 96 -4.60 -4.26 11.45
N TRP A 97 -5.29 -3.12 11.37
CA TRP A 97 -5.62 -2.31 12.54
C TRP A 97 -6.55 -3.04 13.53
N GLY A 98 -7.31 -4.02 13.09
CA GLY A 98 -8.08 -4.92 13.95
C GLY A 98 -7.23 -5.82 14.84
N SER A 99 -5.93 -5.93 14.58
CA SER A 99 -4.99 -6.71 15.39
C SER A 99 -4.35 -5.87 16.50
N ALA A 100 -4.39 -6.35 17.74
CA ALA A 100 -3.69 -5.72 18.87
C ALA A 100 -2.17 -5.58 18.63
N TRP A 101 -1.58 -6.46 17.83
CA TRP A 101 -0.16 -6.40 17.49
C TRP A 101 0.19 -5.20 16.61
N THR A 102 -0.73 -4.68 15.82
CA THR A 102 -0.51 -3.42 15.08
C THR A 102 -0.32 -2.24 16.02
N LEU A 103 -1.09 -2.16 17.10
CA LEU A 103 -0.87 -1.15 18.15
C LEU A 103 0.48 -1.32 18.86
N TYR A 104 0.86 -2.57 19.12
CA TYR A 104 2.17 -2.87 19.68
C TYR A 104 3.29 -2.37 18.74
N PHE A 105 3.23 -2.68 17.44
CA PHE A 105 4.22 -2.21 16.46
C PHE A 105 4.21 -0.69 16.32
N LEU A 106 3.06 -0.03 16.42
CA LEU A 106 2.98 1.43 16.47
C LEU A 106 3.79 1.99 17.64
N LEU A 107 3.60 1.46 18.85
CA LEU A 107 4.34 1.92 20.03
C LEU A 107 5.85 1.70 19.89
N ILE A 108 6.26 0.55 19.38
CA ILE A 108 7.66 0.25 19.07
C ILE A 108 8.23 1.27 18.10
N MET A 109 7.53 1.59 17.02
CA MET A 109 8.00 2.53 16.01
C MET A 109 8.06 3.97 16.50
N LEU A 110 7.13 4.39 17.36
CA LEU A 110 7.21 5.69 18.03
C LEU A 110 8.47 5.79 18.89
N ILE A 111 8.78 4.74 19.66
CA ILE A 111 10.00 4.67 20.45
C ILE A 111 11.25 4.71 19.56
N VAL A 112 11.29 3.91 18.50
CA VAL A 112 12.40 3.87 17.54
C VAL A 112 12.65 5.24 16.93
N ASN A 113 11.62 5.92 16.45
CA ASN A 113 11.75 7.24 15.83
C ASN A 113 12.25 8.28 16.86
N VAL A 114 11.71 8.30 18.08
CA VAL A 114 12.17 9.18 19.16
C VAL A 114 13.65 8.93 19.50
N VAL A 115 14.06 7.65 19.60
CA VAL A 115 15.47 7.29 19.86
C VAL A 115 16.37 7.75 18.71
N MET A 116 15.99 7.51 17.45
CA MET A 116 16.76 7.95 16.30
C MET A 116 16.91 9.48 16.26
N LEU A 117 15.84 10.22 16.55
CA LEU A 117 15.87 11.68 16.67
C LEU A 117 16.79 12.15 17.80
N ALA A 118 16.68 11.55 18.99
CA ALA A 118 17.52 11.88 20.14
C ALA A 118 19.00 11.60 19.87
N MET A 119 19.31 10.50 19.20
CA MET A 119 20.66 10.13 18.76
C MET A 119 21.17 10.92 17.55
N LYS A 120 20.37 11.82 16.98
CA LYS A 120 20.69 12.59 15.76
C LYS A 120 21.03 11.70 14.56
N LYS A 121 20.36 10.55 14.46
CA LYS A 121 20.51 9.60 13.34
C LYS A 121 19.51 9.86 12.22
N THR A 122 18.52 10.70 12.45
CA THR A 122 17.55 11.20 11.49
C THR A 122 17.14 12.62 11.86
N ASP A 123 16.69 13.38 10.88
CA ASP A 123 15.99 14.66 11.05
C ASP A 123 14.48 14.51 10.78
N THR A 124 14.01 13.32 10.46
CA THR A 124 12.60 13.05 10.18
C THR A 124 11.84 12.62 11.42
N LEU A 125 10.79 13.39 11.75
CA LEU A 125 9.73 13.00 12.67
C LEU A 125 8.66 12.26 11.86
N ASP A 126 8.52 10.96 12.12
CA ASP A 126 7.51 10.10 11.48
C ASP A 126 6.14 10.36 12.10
N VAL A 127 5.28 11.07 11.37
CA VAL A 127 3.89 11.34 11.76
C VAL A 127 2.89 10.60 10.88
N ASP A 128 3.35 9.73 10.04
CA ASP A 128 2.53 8.84 9.23
C ASP A 128 2.05 7.64 10.06
N ILE A 129 1.23 7.96 11.06
CA ILE A 129 0.69 6.97 12.00
C ILE A 129 -0.23 5.98 11.29
N PHE A 130 -0.91 6.43 10.24
CA PHE A 130 -1.83 5.56 9.52
C PHE A 130 -1.09 4.41 8.82
N ASP A 131 0.04 4.68 8.19
CA ASP A 131 0.85 3.70 7.43
C ASP A 131 1.46 2.58 8.30
N ILE A 132 1.30 2.66 9.63
CA ILE A 132 1.76 1.58 10.52
C ILE A 132 1.07 0.24 10.21
N TRP A 133 -0.16 0.26 9.67
CA TRP A 133 -0.85 -0.95 9.26
C TRP A 133 -0.04 -1.72 8.20
N HIS A 134 0.54 -0.99 7.29
CA HIS A 134 1.34 -1.53 6.19
C HIS A 134 2.65 -2.15 6.71
N LEU A 135 3.40 -1.40 7.54
CA LEU A 135 4.60 -1.93 8.20
C LEU A 135 4.28 -3.15 9.06
N SER A 136 3.12 -3.15 9.73
CA SER A 136 2.69 -4.25 10.59
C SER A 136 2.44 -5.55 9.83
N ILE A 137 2.13 -5.52 8.52
CA ILE A 137 2.00 -6.73 7.70
C ILE A 137 3.25 -7.60 7.81
N THR A 138 4.45 -7.01 7.78
CA THR A 138 5.71 -7.75 7.95
C THR A 138 5.73 -8.53 9.28
N GLY A 139 5.45 -7.83 10.38
CA GLY A 139 5.46 -8.45 11.71
C GLY A 139 4.35 -9.47 11.93
N LEU A 140 3.13 -9.15 11.48
CA LEU A 140 1.97 -10.03 11.58
C LEU A 140 2.15 -11.30 10.73
N LEU A 141 2.72 -11.18 9.55
CA LEU A 141 3.01 -12.30 8.66
C LEU A 141 4.05 -13.24 9.26
N ILE A 142 5.14 -12.70 9.81
CA ILE A 142 6.16 -13.47 10.52
C ILE A 142 5.54 -14.19 11.72
N LYS A 143 4.77 -13.46 12.51
CA LYS A 143 4.08 -14.02 13.68
C LYS A 143 3.13 -15.16 13.28
N TRP A 144 2.35 -14.96 12.23
CA TRP A 144 1.42 -15.96 11.72
C TRP A 144 2.14 -17.26 11.33
N TYR A 145 3.25 -17.18 10.60
CA TYR A 145 4.05 -18.37 10.25
C TYR A 145 4.65 -19.02 11.48
N ALA A 146 5.26 -18.23 12.37
CA ALA A 146 5.89 -18.73 13.57
C ALA A 146 4.91 -19.47 14.49
N ASP A 147 3.72 -18.90 14.70
CA ASP A 147 2.67 -19.51 15.50
C ASP A 147 2.17 -20.82 14.85
N ASN A 148 1.99 -20.87 13.53
CA ASN A 148 1.60 -22.07 12.80
C ASN A 148 2.70 -23.16 12.82
N ASN A 149 3.96 -22.76 12.94
CA ASN A 149 5.11 -23.67 13.06
C ASN A 149 5.41 -24.07 14.50
N GLY A 150 4.57 -23.71 15.48
CA GLY A 150 4.73 -24.07 16.89
C GLY A 150 5.84 -23.32 17.62
N VAL A 151 6.32 -22.22 17.09
CA VAL A 151 7.30 -21.36 17.76
C VAL A 151 6.66 -20.68 18.97
N SER A 152 7.36 -20.63 20.10
CA SER A 152 6.84 -19.97 21.31
C SER A 152 6.50 -18.51 21.03
N GLN A 153 5.42 -18.01 21.64
CA GLN A 153 4.92 -16.65 21.41
C GLN A 153 5.99 -15.58 21.67
N GLY A 154 6.86 -15.77 22.67
CA GLY A 154 7.94 -14.83 22.98
C GLY A 154 8.97 -14.73 21.86
N VAL A 155 9.38 -15.88 21.29
CA VAL A 155 10.33 -15.93 20.18
C VAL A 155 9.68 -15.40 18.89
N SER A 156 8.44 -15.79 18.61
CA SER A 156 7.64 -15.30 17.50
C SER A 156 7.56 -13.76 17.51
N LEU A 157 7.20 -13.18 18.66
CA LEU A 157 7.10 -11.73 18.83
C LEU A 157 8.47 -11.04 18.71
N PHE A 158 9.54 -11.64 19.25
CA PHE A 158 10.90 -11.09 19.15
C PHE A 158 11.35 -10.99 17.67
N ILE A 159 11.18 -12.06 16.88
CA ILE A 159 11.56 -12.08 15.46
C ILE A 159 10.73 -11.05 14.68
N ALA A 160 9.42 -11.03 14.91
CA ALA A 160 8.52 -10.09 14.25
C ALA A 160 8.90 -8.62 14.57
N THR A 161 9.19 -8.33 15.84
CA THR A 161 9.62 -6.99 16.30
C THR A 161 10.95 -6.59 15.67
N ALA A 162 11.93 -7.49 15.64
CA ALA A 162 13.23 -7.21 15.04
C ALA A 162 13.09 -6.86 13.54
N ALA A 163 12.25 -7.58 12.81
CA ALA A 163 11.98 -7.29 11.40
C ALA A 163 11.25 -5.94 11.21
N VAL A 164 10.23 -5.65 12.02
CA VAL A 164 9.51 -4.36 11.99
C VAL A 164 10.45 -3.20 12.29
N VAL A 165 11.31 -3.32 13.30
CA VAL A 165 12.30 -2.30 13.64
C VAL A 165 13.30 -2.10 12.50
N LEU A 166 13.81 -3.18 11.91
CA LEU A 166 14.71 -3.09 10.76
C LEU A 166 14.09 -2.29 9.61
N VAL A 167 12.89 -2.68 9.17
CA VAL A 167 12.19 -2.01 8.07
C VAL A 167 11.85 -0.56 8.44
N GLY A 168 11.38 -0.34 9.67
CA GLY A 168 11.06 0.99 10.18
C GLY A 168 12.26 1.94 10.22
N VAL A 169 13.44 1.46 10.65
CA VAL A 169 14.68 2.24 10.61
C VAL A 169 15.07 2.58 9.17
N LEU A 170 14.96 1.62 8.25
CA LEU A 170 15.27 1.86 6.84
C LEU A 170 14.32 2.87 6.19
N LYS A 171 13.00 2.80 6.50
CA LYS A 171 12.03 3.77 5.98
C LYS A 171 12.31 5.20 6.48
N ILE A 172 12.69 5.36 7.76
CA ILE A 172 13.04 6.66 8.34
C ILE A 172 14.33 7.21 7.72
N ILE A 173 15.36 6.40 7.54
CA ILE A 173 16.58 6.82 6.82
C ILE A 173 16.26 7.21 5.38
N ASN A 174 15.39 6.45 4.72
CA ASN A 174 15.00 6.74 3.35
C ASN A 174 14.27 8.09 3.24
N SER A 175 13.46 8.47 4.21
CA SER A 175 12.76 9.75 4.23
C SER A 175 13.71 10.95 4.26
N ASP A 176 14.80 10.87 5.02
CA ASP A 176 15.86 11.90 5.02
C ASP A 176 16.55 11.99 3.65
N LEU A 177 16.79 10.85 3.01
CA LEU A 177 17.44 10.79 1.69
C LEU A 177 16.56 11.40 0.59
N MET A 178 15.25 11.22 0.66
CA MET A 178 14.30 11.69 -0.35
C MET A 178 13.96 13.18 -0.22
N LYS A 179 14.17 13.77 0.95
CA LYS A 179 13.74 15.15 1.26
C LYS A 179 14.13 16.19 0.18
N PRO A 180 15.40 16.28 -0.27
CA PRO A 180 15.77 17.23 -1.31
C PRO A 180 15.09 16.97 -2.66
N THR A 181 14.82 15.70 -2.98
CA THR A 181 14.07 15.34 -4.19
C THR A 181 12.61 15.81 -4.10
N PHE A 182 11.98 15.72 -2.94
CA PHE A 182 10.63 16.26 -2.75
C PHE A 182 10.60 17.78 -2.89
N ASP A 183 11.60 18.48 -2.36
CA ASP A 183 11.69 19.93 -2.52
C ASP A 183 11.80 20.33 -4.00
N ASP A 184 12.63 19.63 -4.77
CA ASP A 184 12.75 19.84 -6.21
C ASP A 184 11.45 19.53 -6.96
N LEU A 185 10.85 18.37 -6.72
CA LEU A 185 9.60 17.95 -7.36
C LEU A 185 8.42 18.90 -7.08
N LEU A 186 8.36 19.47 -5.89
CA LEU A 186 7.28 20.38 -5.48
C LEU A 186 7.58 21.84 -5.74
N ASN A 187 8.77 22.17 -6.27
CA ASN A 187 9.29 23.56 -6.31
C ASN A 187 9.15 24.22 -4.93
N ALA A 188 9.34 23.46 -3.86
CA ALA A 188 9.18 23.90 -2.51
C ALA A 188 10.45 24.64 -2.04
N PRO A 189 10.33 25.66 -1.17
CA PRO A 189 11.53 26.27 -0.57
C PRO A 189 12.28 25.21 0.25
N SER A 190 13.60 25.29 0.29
CA SER A 190 14.47 24.38 1.06
C SER A 190 14.17 24.36 2.57
N SER A 191 13.38 25.33 3.05
CA SER A 191 12.84 25.40 4.42
C SER A 191 11.56 24.59 4.61
N SER A 192 10.96 24.05 3.54
CA SER A 192 9.79 23.18 3.66
C SER A 192 10.15 21.96 4.50
N PRO A 193 9.37 21.60 5.53
CA PRO A 193 9.68 20.45 6.38
C PRO A 193 9.18 19.13 5.80
N MET A 194 8.47 19.11 4.67
CA MET A 194 7.74 17.92 4.18
C MET A 194 8.67 16.88 3.57
N THR A 195 8.50 15.63 3.99
CA THR A 195 9.05 14.42 3.39
C THR A 195 8.04 13.27 3.54
N SER A 196 8.37 12.06 3.13
CA SER A 196 7.49 10.91 3.33
C SER A 196 8.21 9.77 4.04
N THR A 197 7.47 9.12 4.93
CA THR A 197 7.86 7.86 5.59
C THR A 197 7.03 6.68 5.09
N HIS A 198 6.24 6.84 4.03
CA HIS A 198 5.38 5.79 3.52
C HIS A 198 6.17 4.58 2.99
N MET A 199 5.64 3.38 3.24
CA MET A 199 6.31 2.10 2.91
C MET A 199 6.55 1.88 1.41
N ASN A 200 5.76 2.50 0.54
CA ASN A 200 5.96 2.40 -0.93
C ASN A 200 7.38 2.75 -1.37
N TYR A 201 8.03 3.66 -0.65
CA TYR A 201 9.41 4.08 -0.96
C TYR A 201 10.47 3.04 -0.58
N MET A 202 10.10 1.94 0.05
CA MET A 202 11.00 0.79 0.21
C MET A 202 11.34 0.12 -1.12
N MET A 203 10.59 0.45 -2.20
CA MET A 203 10.94 0.07 -3.57
C MET A 203 12.03 0.92 -4.20
N ASN A 204 12.36 2.09 -3.65
CA ASN A 204 13.35 3.01 -4.23
C ASN A 204 14.71 2.36 -4.53
N PRO A 205 15.30 1.52 -3.66
CA PRO A 205 16.57 0.86 -3.98
C PRO A 205 16.48 0.00 -5.23
N VAL A 206 15.39 -0.75 -5.39
CA VAL A 206 15.16 -1.62 -6.56
C VAL A 206 14.95 -0.78 -7.82
N ILE A 207 14.12 0.26 -7.73
CA ILE A 207 13.88 1.19 -8.86
C ILE A 207 15.18 1.90 -9.27
N MET A 208 16.02 2.29 -8.30
CA MET A 208 17.30 2.95 -8.59
C MET A 208 18.26 2.03 -9.36
N VAL A 209 18.24 0.72 -9.09
CA VAL A 209 19.02 -0.26 -9.87
C VAL A 209 18.56 -0.25 -11.32
N LEU A 210 17.24 -0.30 -11.57
CA LEU A 210 16.68 -0.21 -12.92
C LEU A 210 17.06 1.12 -13.58
N ASP A 211 16.92 2.24 -12.88
CA ASP A 211 17.23 3.56 -13.40
C ASP A 211 18.70 3.65 -13.86
N LYS A 212 19.64 3.15 -13.06
CA LYS A 212 21.06 3.14 -13.43
C LYS A 212 21.40 2.17 -14.58
N ILE A 213 20.71 1.03 -14.66
CA ILE A 213 20.83 0.14 -15.81
C ILE A 213 20.36 0.85 -17.08
N PHE A 214 19.20 1.50 -17.01
CA PHE A 214 18.64 2.21 -18.17
C PHE A 214 19.47 3.44 -18.57
N GLU A 215 20.01 4.20 -17.62
CA GLU A 215 20.95 5.29 -17.92
C GLU A 215 22.16 4.80 -18.72
N LYS A 216 22.66 3.61 -18.38
CA LYS A 216 23.84 3.03 -19.05
C LYS A 216 23.52 2.49 -20.44
N PHE A 217 22.41 1.77 -20.61
CA PHE A 217 22.12 1.06 -21.85
C PHE A 217 21.20 1.83 -22.80
N PHE A 218 20.43 2.80 -22.29
CA PHE A 218 19.47 3.60 -23.05
C PHE A 218 19.61 5.11 -22.75
N PRO A 219 20.80 5.70 -22.91
CA PRO A 219 21.06 7.11 -22.51
C PRO A 219 20.23 8.14 -23.28
N GLY A 220 19.66 7.75 -24.43
CA GLY A 220 18.82 8.61 -25.26
C GLY A 220 17.31 8.54 -24.92
N LEU A 221 16.88 7.70 -23.98
CA LEU A 221 15.47 7.48 -23.70
C LEU A 221 14.76 8.77 -23.26
N ASP A 222 15.44 9.60 -22.48
CA ASP A 222 14.88 10.85 -21.95
C ASP A 222 14.52 11.88 -23.03
N LYS A 223 15.08 11.74 -24.24
CA LYS A 223 14.73 12.61 -25.39
C LYS A 223 13.29 12.38 -25.87
N TYR A 224 12.74 11.22 -25.57
CA TYR A 224 11.37 10.83 -25.94
C TYR A 224 10.39 11.04 -24.79
N ASP A 225 10.87 11.58 -23.67
CA ASP A 225 9.98 11.86 -22.53
C ASP A 225 8.95 12.92 -22.91
N PHE A 226 7.80 12.83 -22.32
CA PHE A 226 6.68 13.71 -22.65
C PHE A 226 6.08 14.33 -21.37
N ASP A 227 5.54 15.51 -21.54
CA ASP A 227 4.89 16.28 -20.48
C ASP A 227 3.62 15.53 -20.02
N ALA A 228 3.63 15.09 -18.76
CA ALA A 228 2.53 14.36 -18.16
C ALA A 228 1.23 15.19 -18.12
N ALA A 229 1.31 16.49 -17.91
CA ALA A 229 0.14 17.37 -17.89
C ALA A 229 -0.48 17.49 -19.30
N LYS A 230 0.34 17.59 -20.34
CA LYS A 230 -0.12 17.56 -21.71
C LYS A 230 -0.71 16.21 -22.11
N LEU A 231 -0.09 15.11 -21.65
CA LEU A 231 -0.61 13.77 -21.88
C LEU A 231 -1.98 13.61 -21.21
N ASN A 232 -2.11 13.94 -19.94
CA ASN A 232 -3.38 13.87 -19.21
C ASN A 232 -4.46 14.73 -19.90
N LYS A 233 -4.10 15.93 -20.37
CA LYS A 233 -5.02 16.78 -21.14
C LYS A 233 -5.40 16.16 -22.48
N LYS A 234 -4.49 15.49 -23.17
CA LYS A 234 -4.73 14.82 -24.45
C LYS A 234 -5.55 13.55 -24.29
N ILE A 235 -5.27 12.77 -23.25
CA ILE A 235 -6.04 11.57 -22.90
C ILE A 235 -7.44 12.00 -22.45
N GLY A 236 -7.57 13.09 -21.67
CA GLY A 236 -8.82 13.70 -21.26
C GLY A 236 -9.83 12.68 -20.72
N PHE A 237 -11.03 12.65 -21.33
CA PHE A 237 -12.09 11.72 -20.97
C PHE A 237 -11.64 10.24 -20.92
N TRP A 238 -10.79 9.81 -21.87
CA TRP A 238 -10.31 8.42 -21.97
C TRP A 238 -9.43 7.97 -20.81
N GLY A 239 -8.76 8.92 -20.14
CA GLY A 239 -7.95 8.69 -18.95
C GLY A 239 -8.70 8.93 -17.63
N SER A 240 -9.98 9.28 -17.69
CA SER A 240 -10.78 9.48 -16.48
C SER A 240 -11.03 8.15 -15.75
N LYS A 241 -11.06 8.18 -14.43
CA LYS A 241 -11.25 6.99 -13.58
C LYS A 241 -12.56 6.28 -13.94
N PHE A 242 -13.64 7.02 -14.07
CA PHE A 242 -14.94 6.43 -14.41
C PHE A 242 -14.92 5.77 -15.79
N PHE A 243 -14.22 6.33 -16.78
CA PHE A 243 -14.13 5.72 -18.12
C PHE A 243 -13.27 4.45 -18.09
N ILE A 244 -12.11 4.48 -17.42
CA ILE A 244 -11.27 3.30 -17.22
C ILE A 244 -12.06 2.21 -16.52
N GLY A 245 -12.78 2.54 -15.44
CA GLY A 245 -13.65 1.61 -14.74
C GLY A 245 -14.74 1.05 -15.65
N PHE A 246 -15.39 1.91 -16.42
CA PHE A 246 -16.44 1.51 -17.34
C PHE A 246 -15.94 0.50 -18.38
N ILE A 247 -14.81 0.76 -19.01
CA ILE A 247 -14.21 -0.18 -19.99
C ILE A 247 -13.77 -1.47 -19.29
N LEU A 248 -13.16 -1.36 -18.11
CA LEU A 248 -12.73 -2.52 -17.32
C LEU A 248 -13.92 -3.44 -17.00
N GLY A 249 -15.03 -2.88 -16.54
CA GLY A 249 -16.24 -3.64 -16.26
C GLY A 249 -16.82 -4.33 -17.50
N ILE A 250 -16.80 -3.66 -18.64
CA ILE A 250 -17.22 -4.28 -19.92
C ILE A 250 -16.28 -5.43 -20.29
N VAL A 251 -14.96 -5.24 -20.20
CA VAL A 251 -13.98 -6.29 -20.51
C VAL A 251 -14.19 -7.53 -19.63
N ILE A 252 -14.41 -7.34 -18.34
CA ILE A 252 -14.70 -8.45 -17.42
C ILE A 252 -16.01 -9.14 -17.80
N GLY A 253 -17.03 -8.39 -18.16
CA GLY A 253 -18.28 -8.94 -18.66
C GLY A 253 -18.09 -9.78 -19.93
N LEU A 254 -17.29 -9.28 -20.87
CA LEU A 254 -16.95 -10.00 -22.10
C LEU A 254 -16.15 -11.29 -21.82
N MET A 255 -15.22 -11.26 -20.88
CA MET A 255 -14.43 -12.43 -20.47
C MET A 255 -15.31 -13.56 -19.89
N GLY A 256 -16.43 -13.22 -19.27
CA GLY A 256 -17.41 -14.17 -18.73
C GLY A 256 -18.41 -14.72 -19.71
N THR A 257 -18.41 -14.28 -21.00
CA THR A 257 -19.37 -14.80 -22.01
C THR A 257 -18.95 -16.18 -22.56
N PRO A 258 -19.88 -17.02 -23.05
CA PRO A 258 -21.28 -16.75 -23.37
C PRO A 258 -22.29 -16.82 -22.21
N HIS A 259 -21.88 -16.98 -21.00
CA HIS A 259 -22.81 -17.06 -19.88
C HIS A 259 -23.07 -15.72 -19.20
N PRO A 260 -24.27 -15.57 -18.62
CA PRO A 260 -24.76 -14.27 -18.24
C PRO A 260 -24.00 -13.66 -17.06
N VAL A 261 -23.81 -12.37 -17.15
CA VAL A 261 -23.63 -11.48 -16.02
C VAL A 261 -24.73 -11.74 -14.99
N ALA A 262 -24.47 -11.59 -13.71
CA ALA A 262 -25.47 -11.79 -12.67
C ALA A 262 -26.82 -11.12 -13.03
N GLY A 263 -27.90 -11.90 -13.04
CA GLY A 263 -29.23 -11.45 -13.43
C GLY A 263 -29.58 -11.55 -14.92
N VAL A 264 -28.74 -12.16 -15.77
CA VAL A 264 -29.03 -12.46 -17.16
C VAL A 264 -28.99 -13.97 -17.34
N GLU A 265 -30.12 -14.63 -17.23
CA GLU A 265 -30.23 -16.09 -17.30
C GLU A 265 -30.24 -16.65 -18.75
N ASP A 266 -30.60 -15.83 -19.73
CA ASP A 266 -30.72 -16.22 -21.14
C ASP A 266 -29.66 -15.54 -22.01
N ALA A 267 -28.60 -16.27 -22.34
CA ALA A 267 -27.52 -15.80 -23.24
C ALA A 267 -27.95 -15.66 -24.69
N SER A 268 -29.10 -16.19 -25.11
CA SER A 268 -29.65 -16.01 -26.45
C SER A 268 -30.23 -14.60 -26.62
N ASN A 269 -30.57 -13.93 -25.54
CA ASN A 269 -31.08 -12.57 -25.56
C ASN A 269 -29.94 -11.54 -25.52
N TRP A 270 -29.47 -11.13 -26.69
CA TRP A 270 -28.34 -10.18 -26.81
C TRP A 270 -28.59 -8.84 -26.12
N GLN A 271 -29.83 -8.38 -25.96
CA GLN A 271 -30.15 -7.14 -25.26
C GLN A 271 -29.84 -7.25 -23.79
N LEU A 272 -30.18 -8.39 -23.16
CA LEU A 272 -29.88 -8.66 -21.78
C LEU A 272 -28.36 -8.81 -21.54
N VAL A 273 -27.68 -9.46 -22.49
CA VAL A 273 -26.21 -9.60 -22.44
C VAL A 273 -25.51 -8.25 -22.48
N ILE A 274 -25.86 -7.38 -23.44
CA ILE A 274 -25.33 -6.02 -23.53
C ILE A 274 -25.66 -5.19 -22.29
N LYS A 275 -26.90 -5.26 -21.81
CA LYS A 275 -27.31 -4.60 -20.56
C LYS A 275 -26.41 -5.05 -19.39
N GLY A 276 -26.11 -6.34 -19.31
CA GLY A 276 -25.21 -6.88 -18.30
C GLY A 276 -23.80 -6.28 -18.37
N TRP A 277 -23.19 -6.24 -19.56
CA TRP A 277 -21.87 -5.65 -19.77
C TRP A 277 -21.84 -4.16 -19.40
N LEU A 278 -22.84 -3.40 -19.84
CA LEU A 278 -22.96 -1.97 -19.51
C LEU A 278 -23.16 -1.76 -18.01
N SER A 279 -23.97 -2.60 -17.36
CA SER A 279 -24.17 -2.54 -15.90
C SER A 279 -22.87 -2.77 -15.14
N LEU A 280 -22.06 -3.76 -15.55
CA LEU A 280 -20.73 -4.00 -14.98
C LEU A 280 -19.81 -2.80 -15.18
N GLY A 281 -19.82 -2.23 -16.40
CA GLY A 281 -19.06 -1.02 -16.71
C GLY A 281 -19.45 0.15 -15.82
N LEU A 282 -20.75 0.42 -15.68
CA LEU A 282 -21.24 1.49 -14.80
C LEU A 282 -20.87 1.25 -13.34
N THR A 283 -21.04 0.01 -12.85
CA THR A 283 -20.67 -0.34 -11.47
C THR A 283 -19.19 -0.12 -11.21
N ALA A 284 -18.33 -0.55 -12.12
CA ALA A 284 -16.90 -0.31 -12.00
C ALA A 284 -16.56 1.19 -12.05
N GLY A 285 -17.11 1.93 -12.99
CA GLY A 285 -16.89 3.37 -13.11
C GLY A 285 -17.27 4.14 -11.83
N VAL A 286 -18.46 3.87 -11.29
CA VAL A 286 -18.92 4.45 -10.01
C VAL A 286 -17.98 4.07 -8.87
N SER A 287 -17.59 2.80 -8.80
CA SER A 287 -16.71 2.33 -7.72
C SER A 287 -15.37 3.07 -7.74
N LEU A 288 -14.77 3.26 -8.91
CA LEU A 288 -13.50 3.96 -9.04
C LEU A 288 -13.57 5.43 -8.61
N GLU A 289 -14.64 6.13 -8.95
CA GLU A 289 -14.85 7.51 -8.49
C GLU A 289 -15.06 7.58 -6.99
N LEU A 290 -15.92 6.71 -6.43
CA LEU A 290 -16.18 6.67 -4.99
C LEU A 290 -14.93 6.32 -4.18
N PHE A 291 -14.09 5.38 -4.64
CA PHE A 291 -12.80 5.09 -4.01
C PHE A 291 -11.93 6.35 -3.86
N SER A 292 -11.85 7.12 -4.95
CA SER A 292 -11.04 8.34 -4.95
C SER A 292 -11.57 9.40 -3.97
N LEU A 293 -12.89 9.56 -3.94
CA LEU A 293 -13.55 10.50 -3.03
C LEU A 293 -13.32 10.11 -1.57
N ILE A 294 -13.58 8.84 -1.24
CA ILE A 294 -13.42 8.32 0.12
C ILE A 294 -11.94 8.33 0.52
N GLY A 295 -11.01 8.05 -0.40
CA GLY A 295 -9.57 8.16 -0.14
C GLY A 295 -9.16 9.54 0.35
N SER A 296 -9.78 10.61 -0.17
CA SER A 296 -9.52 11.97 0.32
C SER A 296 -9.96 12.20 1.77
N TRP A 297 -11.00 11.50 2.23
CA TRP A 297 -11.46 11.58 3.62
C TRP A 297 -10.48 10.95 4.60
N PHE A 298 -9.74 9.90 4.18
CA PHE A 298 -8.66 9.33 4.98
C PHE A 298 -7.58 10.36 5.29
N ILE A 299 -7.11 11.07 4.27
CA ILE A 299 -6.09 12.11 4.43
C ILE A 299 -6.58 13.18 5.41
N ALA A 300 -7.80 13.69 5.19
CA ALA A 300 -8.41 14.70 6.05
C ALA A 300 -8.65 14.20 7.50
N ALA A 301 -8.81 12.89 7.69
CA ALA A 301 -9.02 12.32 9.01
C ALA A 301 -7.75 12.33 9.88
N VAL A 302 -6.60 12.02 9.31
CA VAL A 302 -5.33 11.91 10.06
C VAL A 302 -4.60 13.25 10.23
N GLU A 303 -4.96 14.27 9.45
CA GLU A 303 -4.33 15.59 9.49
C GLU A 303 -4.30 16.23 10.89
N PRO A 304 -5.38 16.24 11.71
CA PRO A 304 -5.35 16.82 13.06
C PRO A 304 -4.33 16.14 13.98
N LEU A 305 -4.18 14.82 13.89
CA LEU A 305 -3.19 14.07 14.66
C LEU A 305 -1.77 14.44 14.23
N SER A 306 -1.48 14.46 12.92
CA SER A 306 -0.19 14.88 12.38
C SER A 306 0.21 16.28 12.83
N GLN A 307 -0.74 17.23 12.83
CA GLN A 307 -0.53 18.58 13.35
C GLN A 307 -0.25 18.58 14.87
N GLY A 308 -0.99 17.77 15.63
CA GLY A 308 -0.78 17.62 17.08
C GLY A 308 0.63 17.12 17.41
N ILE A 309 1.09 16.06 16.74
CA ILE A 309 2.43 15.50 16.90
C ILE A 309 3.49 16.54 16.55
N THR A 310 3.34 17.21 15.42
CA THR A 310 4.24 18.29 14.98
C THR A 310 4.35 19.41 16.03
N ASN A 311 3.21 19.87 16.58
CA ASN A 311 3.18 20.93 17.59
C ASN A 311 3.90 20.53 18.89
N VAL A 312 3.69 19.29 19.34
CA VAL A 312 4.36 18.77 20.55
C VAL A 312 5.86 18.62 20.31
N ALA A 313 6.27 18.08 19.18
CA ALA A 313 7.67 17.90 18.82
C ALA A 313 8.39 19.27 18.72
N THR A 314 7.80 20.24 18.02
CA THR A 314 8.38 21.57 17.87
C THR A 314 8.56 22.30 19.20
N LYS A 315 7.59 22.15 20.13
CA LYS A 315 7.70 22.74 21.47
C LYS A 315 8.78 22.10 22.35
N ARG A 316 8.93 20.76 22.27
CA ARG A 316 9.87 20.02 23.14
C ARG A 316 11.31 20.02 22.64
N LEU A 317 11.50 20.18 21.35
CA LEU A 317 12.80 20.06 20.67
C LEU A 317 13.25 21.43 20.11
N GLN A 318 13.05 22.48 20.89
CA GLN A 318 13.33 23.89 20.54
C GLN A 318 14.69 24.05 19.85
N GLY A 319 14.69 24.76 18.70
CA GLY A 319 15.89 25.11 17.94
C GLY A 319 16.38 24.08 16.94
N ARG A 320 15.77 22.87 16.86
CA ARG A 320 16.09 21.87 15.84
C ARG A 320 15.07 21.92 14.69
N LYS A 321 15.56 21.97 13.46
CA LYS A 321 14.72 21.79 12.27
C LYS A 321 14.42 20.28 12.10
N PHE A 322 13.17 19.95 11.87
CA PHE A 322 12.71 18.60 11.59
C PHE A 322 12.08 18.52 10.21
N ASN A 323 12.30 17.40 9.57
CA ASN A 323 11.46 16.97 8.47
C ASN A 323 10.22 16.29 9.04
N ILE A 324 9.08 16.51 8.42
CA ILE A 324 7.80 15.91 8.79
C ILE A 324 7.52 14.79 7.82
N GLY A 325 7.63 13.56 8.30
CA GLY A 325 7.37 12.34 7.53
C GLY A 325 5.86 12.13 7.41
N LEU A 326 5.32 12.37 6.23
CA LEU A 326 3.91 12.29 5.89
C LEU A 326 3.60 11.05 5.06
N ASP A 327 2.32 10.74 4.93
CA ASP A 327 1.82 9.83 3.92
C ASP A 327 2.05 10.40 2.50
N TRP A 328 2.20 9.54 1.48
CA TRP A 328 2.54 9.91 0.11
C TRP A 328 1.58 10.89 -0.58
N PRO A 329 0.27 10.98 -0.23
CA PRO A 329 -0.65 11.87 -0.92
C PRO A 329 -0.27 13.34 -0.94
N PHE A 330 0.68 13.80 -0.11
CA PHE A 330 1.16 15.19 -0.18
C PHE A 330 1.80 15.53 -1.55
N ILE A 331 2.24 14.53 -2.32
CA ILE A 331 2.75 14.69 -3.71
C ILE A 331 1.73 14.28 -4.77
N ALA A 332 0.50 13.92 -4.39
CA ALA A 332 -0.53 13.46 -5.32
C ALA A 332 -0.99 14.52 -6.35
N GLY A 333 -0.61 15.78 -6.15
CA GLY A 333 -0.81 16.84 -7.14
C GLY A 333 0.06 16.70 -8.40
N ARG A 334 1.09 15.83 -8.38
CA ARG A 334 1.96 15.59 -9.54
C ARG A 334 1.24 14.79 -10.61
N ALA A 335 1.16 15.36 -11.82
CA ALA A 335 0.46 14.78 -12.96
C ALA A 335 1.07 13.46 -13.42
N GLU A 336 2.37 13.28 -13.24
CA GLU A 336 3.14 12.09 -13.63
C GLU A 336 2.65 10.83 -12.88
N ILE A 337 2.26 10.96 -11.60
CA ILE A 337 1.72 9.86 -10.81
C ILE A 337 0.50 9.26 -11.52
N TRP A 338 -0.45 10.12 -11.88
CA TRP A 338 -1.71 9.69 -12.49
C TRP A 338 -1.56 9.26 -13.94
N ALA A 339 -0.72 9.94 -14.71
CA ALA A 339 -0.42 9.55 -16.09
C ALA A 339 0.23 8.15 -16.13
N CYS A 340 1.19 7.89 -15.25
CA CYS A 340 1.82 6.59 -15.10
C CYS A 340 0.81 5.52 -14.66
N ALA A 341 0.02 5.77 -13.61
CA ALA A 341 -0.97 4.84 -13.11
C ALA A 341 -2.00 4.44 -14.18
N ASN A 342 -2.48 5.41 -14.97
CA ASN A 342 -3.43 5.16 -16.05
C ASN A 342 -2.87 4.26 -17.15
N VAL A 343 -1.58 4.36 -17.46
CA VAL A 343 -0.91 3.49 -18.43
C VAL A 343 -0.62 2.12 -17.83
N LEU A 344 -0.22 2.04 -16.58
CA LEU A 344 0.10 0.78 -15.91
C LEU A 344 -1.16 -0.08 -15.64
N ALA A 345 -2.33 0.53 -15.48
CA ALA A 345 -3.57 -0.19 -15.17
C ALA A 345 -3.90 -1.30 -16.19
N PRO A 346 -4.01 -1.05 -17.51
CA PRO A 346 -4.23 -2.10 -18.49
C PRO A 346 -3.06 -3.09 -18.59
N ILE A 347 -1.82 -2.63 -18.40
CA ILE A 347 -0.64 -3.51 -18.41
C ILE A 347 -0.74 -4.52 -17.27
N MET A 348 -1.10 -4.08 -16.09
CA MET A 348 -1.24 -4.93 -14.91
C MET A 348 -2.30 -6.02 -15.09
N LEU A 349 -3.42 -5.72 -15.77
CA LEU A 349 -4.43 -6.73 -16.10
C LEU A 349 -3.87 -7.82 -17.02
N ILE A 350 -3.16 -7.40 -18.07
CA ILE A 350 -2.53 -8.33 -19.01
C ILE A 350 -1.51 -9.20 -18.29
N GLU A 351 -0.66 -8.58 -17.47
CA GLU A 351 0.34 -9.30 -16.68
C GLU A 351 -0.29 -10.26 -15.67
N ALA A 352 -1.39 -9.87 -15.00
CA ALA A 352 -2.09 -10.76 -14.08
C ALA A 352 -2.57 -12.04 -14.75
N VAL A 353 -3.11 -11.93 -15.98
CA VAL A 353 -3.55 -13.08 -16.79
C VAL A 353 -2.35 -13.93 -17.23
N LEU A 354 -1.28 -13.29 -17.72
CA LEU A 354 -0.09 -14.01 -18.17
C LEU A 354 0.61 -14.74 -17.00
N LEU A 355 0.73 -14.09 -15.87
CA LEU A 355 1.36 -14.63 -14.66
C LEU A 355 0.52 -15.70 -13.95
N SER A 356 -0.77 -15.87 -14.30
CA SER A 356 -1.57 -16.97 -13.76
C SER A 356 -0.95 -18.33 -14.06
N LYS A 357 -0.23 -18.45 -15.18
CA LYS A 357 0.50 -19.67 -15.57
C LYS A 357 1.72 -19.98 -14.70
N VAL A 358 2.20 -18.99 -13.94
CA VAL A 358 3.37 -19.12 -13.04
C VAL A 358 3.00 -18.88 -11.58
N GLY A 359 1.72 -18.99 -11.25
CA GLY A 359 1.24 -19.01 -9.88
C GLY A 359 0.58 -17.72 -9.36
N ASN A 360 0.37 -16.71 -10.20
CA ASN A 360 -0.47 -15.58 -9.80
C ASN A 360 -1.93 -16.01 -9.68
N GLY A 361 -2.54 -15.80 -8.50
CA GLY A 361 -3.96 -16.07 -8.27
C GLY A 361 -4.86 -14.82 -8.25
N ILE A 362 -4.30 -13.64 -8.52
CA ILE A 362 -4.97 -12.35 -8.34
C ILE A 362 -5.43 -11.77 -9.67
N LEU A 363 -6.69 -11.30 -9.71
CA LEU A 363 -7.11 -10.28 -10.67
C LEU A 363 -7.20 -8.94 -9.93
N PRO A 364 -6.35 -7.96 -10.28
CA PRO A 364 -6.15 -6.74 -9.47
C PRO A 364 -7.24 -5.69 -9.70
N LEU A 365 -8.49 -5.98 -9.37
CA LEU A 365 -9.63 -5.08 -9.61
C LEU A 365 -9.63 -3.86 -8.69
N ALA A 366 -9.45 -4.08 -7.40
CA ALA A 366 -9.47 -2.98 -6.42
C ALA A 366 -8.14 -2.20 -6.42
N GLY A 367 -7.05 -2.84 -6.81
CA GLY A 367 -5.73 -2.26 -6.81
C GLY A 367 -5.38 -1.42 -8.04
N ILE A 368 -6.09 -1.58 -9.14
CA ILE A 368 -5.81 -0.90 -10.41
C ILE A 368 -5.83 0.63 -10.31
N ILE A 369 -6.61 1.17 -9.37
CA ILE A 369 -6.83 2.62 -9.26
C ILE A 369 -5.73 3.34 -8.53
N ALA A 370 -5.08 2.69 -7.59
CA ALA A 370 -4.10 3.29 -6.71
C ALA A 370 -2.80 2.51 -6.81
N MET A 371 -2.03 2.82 -7.82
CA MET A 371 -0.73 2.22 -8.08
C MET A 371 0.31 2.78 -7.11
N GLY A 372 0.44 2.17 -5.95
CA GLY A 372 1.38 2.59 -4.90
C GLY A 372 2.85 2.60 -5.32
N VAL A 373 3.19 1.97 -6.44
CA VAL A 373 4.53 2.06 -7.03
C VAL A 373 4.83 3.43 -7.64
N THR A 374 3.81 4.19 -8.08
CA THR A 374 4.02 5.42 -8.83
C THR A 374 4.68 6.55 -8.04
N PRO A 375 4.42 6.76 -6.73
CA PRO A 375 5.18 7.72 -5.93
C PRO A 375 6.66 7.38 -5.83
N ALA A 376 7.01 6.11 -5.67
CA ALA A 376 8.39 5.65 -5.63
C ALA A 376 9.10 5.83 -6.98
N LEU A 377 8.41 5.51 -8.08
CA LEU A 377 8.89 5.76 -9.43
C LEU A 377 9.15 7.26 -9.66
N LEU A 378 8.22 8.12 -9.24
CA LEU A 378 8.36 9.58 -9.37
C LEU A 378 9.63 10.09 -8.70
N VAL A 379 9.89 9.67 -7.45
CA VAL A 379 11.07 10.10 -6.69
C VAL A 379 12.37 9.63 -7.34
N VAL A 380 12.44 8.36 -7.73
CA VAL A 380 13.69 7.82 -8.28
C VAL A 380 13.99 8.38 -9.67
N THR A 381 12.99 8.44 -10.55
CA THR A 381 13.16 8.93 -11.93
C THR A 381 13.10 10.45 -12.05
N ARG A 382 12.78 11.16 -10.96
CA ARG A 382 12.56 12.63 -10.97
C ARG A 382 11.45 13.05 -11.94
N GLY A 383 10.37 12.25 -11.99
CA GLY A 383 9.20 12.53 -12.82
C GLY A 383 9.36 12.21 -14.32
N LYS A 384 10.41 11.51 -14.74
CA LYS A 384 10.59 11.08 -16.13
C LYS A 384 9.57 9.99 -16.46
N LEU A 385 8.48 10.38 -17.14
CA LEU A 385 7.28 9.56 -17.29
C LEU A 385 7.52 8.26 -18.06
N ILE A 386 8.33 8.29 -19.12
CA ILE A 386 8.69 7.07 -19.88
C ILE A 386 9.39 6.06 -18.97
N ARG A 387 10.35 6.51 -18.15
CA ARG A 387 11.05 5.64 -17.20
C ARG A 387 10.08 5.10 -16.14
N MET A 388 9.18 5.95 -15.63
CA MET A 388 8.15 5.52 -14.67
C MET A 388 7.29 4.39 -15.25
N ILE A 389 6.83 4.52 -16.49
CA ILE A 389 6.00 3.51 -17.15
C ILE A 389 6.78 2.20 -17.35
N ILE A 390 7.99 2.27 -17.90
CA ILE A 390 8.79 1.07 -18.17
C ILE A 390 9.14 0.35 -16.85
N PHE A 391 9.64 1.07 -15.84
CA PHE A 391 10.02 0.46 -14.58
C PHE A 391 8.80 -0.05 -13.81
N GLY A 392 7.68 0.69 -13.87
CA GLY A 392 6.42 0.24 -13.31
C GLY A 392 6.01 -1.11 -13.91
N SER A 393 5.97 -1.22 -15.24
CA SER A 393 5.63 -2.48 -15.92
C SER A 393 6.55 -3.64 -15.52
N LEU A 394 7.86 -3.39 -15.40
CA LEU A 394 8.80 -4.43 -14.97
C LEU A 394 8.63 -4.87 -13.51
N LEU A 395 8.02 -4.01 -12.67
CA LEU A 395 7.86 -4.26 -11.24
C LEU A 395 6.47 -4.80 -10.86
N LEU A 396 5.44 -4.60 -11.68
CA LEU A 396 4.08 -5.09 -11.41
C LEU A 396 4.03 -6.60 -11.10
N PRO A 397 4.81 -7.48 -11.75
CA PRO A 397 4.86 -8.90 -11.40
C PRO A 397 5.20 -9.16 -9.93
N LEU A 398 6.08 -8.36 -9.32
CA LEU A 398 6.44 -8.50 -7.91
C LEU A 398 5.26 -8.18 -6.99
N PHE A 399 4.44 -7.19 -7.36
CA PHE A 399 3.24 -6.84 -6.59
C PHE A 399 2.19 -7.96 -6.66
N LEU A 400 1.93 -8.50 -7.84
CA LEU A 400 0.98 -9.59 -8.05
C LEU A 400 1.40 -10.86 -7.31
N LEU A 401 2.65 -11.29 -7.49
CA LEU A 401 3.17 -12.50 -6.88
C LEU A 401 3.28 -12.37 -5.35
N SER A 402 3.77 -11.24 -4.84
CA SER A 402 3.84 -11.03 -3.38
C SER A 402 2.45 -10.96 -2.74
N GLY A 403 1.48 -10.34 -3.40
CA GLY A 403 0.08 -10.35 -2.97
C GLY A 403 -0.51 -11.76 -2.94
N THR A 404 -0.20 -12.59 -3.95
CA THR A 404 -0.59 -14.00 -3.98
C THR A 404 0.00 -14.79 -2.81
N LEU A 405 1.29 -14.58 -2.50
CA LEU A 405 1.97 -15.26 -1.40
C LEU A 405 1.36 -14.99 -0.03
N ILE A 406 0.88 -13.76 0.21
CA ILE A 406 0.31 -13.40 1.51
C ILE A 406 -1.19 -13.67 1.64
N ALA A 407 -1.86 -14.11 0.59
CA ALA A 407 -3.32 -14.28 0.58
C ALA A 407 -3.85 -15.24 1.68
N PRO A 408 -3.21 -16.39 1.98
CA PRO A 408 -3.64 -17.23 3.10
C PRO A 408 -3.59 -16.51 4.44
N PHE A 409 -2.49 -15.79 4.71
CA PHE A 409 -2.32 -14.97 5.91
C PHE A 409 -3.39 -13.87 6.00
N ALA A 410 -3.56 -13.07 4.94
CA ALA A 410 -4.52 -11.97 4.91
C ALA A 410 -5.96 -12.46 5.16
N THR A 411 -6.32 -13.61 4.56
CA THR A 411 -7.62 -14.27 4.74
C THR A 411 -7.83 -14.70 6.19
N GLN A 412 -6.84 -15.35 6.79
CA GLN A 412 -6.95 -15.83 8.16
C GLN A 412 -6.95 -14.68 9.17
N LEU A 413 -6.13 -13.65 8.95
CA LEU A 413 -6.13 -12.44 9.78
C LEU A 413 -7.49 -11.77 9.73
N ALA A 414 -8.09 -11.59 8.55
CA ALA A 414 -9.41 -11.00 8.39
C ALA A 414 -10.49 -11.74 9.18
N LYS A 415 -10.45 -13.06 9.16
CA LYS A 415 -11.37 -13.91 9.92
C LYS A 415 -11.13 -13.81 11.43
N SER A 416 -9.89 -13.73 11.86
CA SER A 416 -9.53 -13.65 13.29
C SER A 416 -9.92 -12.34 13.96
N VAL A 417 -10.06 -11.26 13.18
CA VAL A 417 -10.46 -9.93 13.67
C VAL A 417 -11.88 -9.55 13.25
N ASP A 418 -12.68 -10.52 12.80
CA ASP A 418 -14.09 -10.36 12.35
C ASP A 418 -14.26 -9.24 11.30
N ALA A 419 -13.28 -9.09 10.43
CA ALA A 419 -13.25 -8.07 9.38
C ALA A 419 -13.19 -8.67 7.97
N PHE A 420 -13.67 -9.93 7.79
CA PHE A 420 -13.73 -10.54 6.47
C PHE A 420 -14.74 -9.79 5.59
N PRO A 421 -14.36 -9.36 4.36
CA PRO A 421 -15.20 -8.50 3.54
C PRO A 421 -16.54 -9.15 3.17
N LYS A 422 -17.63 -8.42 3.39
CA LYS A 422 -18.97 -8.84 2.97
C LYS A 422 -19.03 -8.93 1.44
N GLY A 423 -19.70 -9.97 0.93
CA GLY A 423 -19.83 -10.20 -0.51
C GLY A 423 -18.71 -11.05 -1.13
N VAL A 424 -17.66 -11.38 -0.36
CA VAL A 424 -16.65 -12.39 -0.73
C VAL A 424 -17.07 -13.74 -0.14
N ALA A 425 -17.02 -14.81 -0.93
CA ALA A 425 -17.30 -16.15 -0.42
C ALA A 425 -16.31 -16.52 0.69
N SER A 426 -16.79 -17.09 1.79
CA SER A 426 -15.95 -17.41 2.95
C SER A 426 -14.84 -18.43 2.67
N THR A 427 -14.96 -19.17 1.56
CA THR A 427 -13.95 -20.10 1.06
C THR A 427 -12.89 -19.45 0.19
N GLN A 428 -13.13 -18.22 -0.27
CA GLN A 428 -12.21 -17.51 -1.17
C GLN A 428 -11.09 -16.84 -0.39
N LEU A 429 -9.88 -16.85 -0.96
CA LEU A 429 -8.76 -16.10 -0.41
C LEU A 429 -8.89 -14.62 -0.77
N ILE A 430 -8.40 -13.77 0.13
CA ILE A 430 -8.33 -12.32 -0.07
C ILE A 430 -6.91 -11.82 0.07
N THR A 431 -6.62 -10.72 -0.61
CA THR A 431 -5.31 -10.05 -0.57
C THR A 431 -5.43 -8.59 -1.03
N HIS A 432 -4.29 -7.91 -1.10
CA HIS A 432 -4.15 -6.65 -1.84
C HIS A 432 -2.87 -6.69 -2.68
N SER A 433 -2.91 -6.13 -3.87
CA SER A 433 -1.83 -6.29 -4.84
C SER A 433 -1.04 -5.04 -5.18
N THR A 434 -1.61 -3.86 -5.10
CA THR A 434 -1.10 -2.72 -5.88
C THR A 434 -0.64 -1.50 -5.12
N LEU A 435 -0.96 -1.34 -3.86
CA LEU A 435 -0.61 -0.12 -3.14
C LEU A 435 0.68 -0.22 -2.37
N GLU A 436 0.93 -1.36 -1.79
CA GLU A 436 2.04 -1.55 -0.89
C GLU A 436 3.09 -2.44 -1.53
N GLY A 437 4.33 -2.06 -1.31
CA GLY A 437 5.47 -2.66 -1.94
C GLY A 437 5.63 -4.15 -1.63
N PRO A 438 6.19 -4.90 -2.55
CA PRO A 438 6.45 -6.32 -2.34
C PRO A 438 7.56 -6.59 -1.33
N VAL A 439 8.41 -5.60 -1.01
CA VAL A 439 9.60 -5.81 -0.17
C VAL A 439 9.23 -6.32 1.21
N GLU A 440 8.29 -5.66 1.89
CA GLU A 440 7.84 -6.03 3.23
C GLU A 440 7.07 -7.35 3.24
N LYS A 441 6.29 -7.63 2.20
CA LYS A 441 5.59 -8.90 2.03
C LYS A 441 6.57 -10.05 1.85
N LEU A 442 7.55 -9.87 0.97
CA LEU A 442 8.59 -10.87 0.70
C LEU A 442 9.49 -11.07 1.92
N LEU A 443 9.84 -10.00 2.64
CA LEU A 443 10.61 -10.11 3.88
C LEU A 443 9.84 -10.88 4.94
N GLY A 444 8.57 -10.51 5.18
CA GLY A 444 7.71 -11.19 6.14
C GLY A 444 7.50 -12.67 5.78
N TRP A 445 7.28 -12.96 4.50
CA TRP A 445 7.14 -14.33 3.99
C TRP A 445 8.43 -15.13 4.14
N THR A 446 9.58 -14.57 3.77
CA THR A 446 10.88 -15.25 3.82
C THR A 446 11.28 -15.57 5.25
N ILE A 447 11.18 -14.59 6.17
CA ILE A 447 11.48 -14.81 7.60
C ILE A 447 10.46 -15.74 8.23
N GLY A 448 9.18 -15.60 7.88
CA GLY A 448 8.12 -16.47 8.38
C GLY A 448 8.37 -17.93 8.03
N ASN A 449 8.72 -18.24 6.78
CA ASN A 449 9.05 -19.60 6.36
C ASN A 449 10.28 -20.16 7.09
N ALA A 450 11.27 -19.33 7.40
CA ALA A 450 12.46 -19.78 8.13
C ALA A 450 12.16 -20.22 9.58
N THR A 451 11.01 -19.88 10.11
CA THR A 451 10.57 -20.34 11.45
C THR A 451 10.26 -21.84 11.51
N THR A 452 10.16 -22.51 10.36
CA THR A 452 10.13 -23.99 10.28
C THR A 452 11.44 -24.64 10.77
N GLY A 453 12.54 -23.89 10.82
CA GLY A 453 13.89 -24.42 11.09
C GLY A 453 14.56 -25.06 9.87
N ASP A 454 13.92 -25.02 8.69
CA ASP A 454 14.55 -25.51 7.44
C ASP A 454 15.75 -24.63 7.09
N ILE A 455 16.89 -25.28 6.90
CA ILE A 455 18.17 -24.62 6.59
C ILE A 455 18.10 -23.83 5.27
N LYS A 456 17.34 -24.30 4.28
CA LYS A 456 17.16 -23.61 3.00
C LYS A 456 16.36 -22.31 3.17
N ALA A 457 15.32 -22.34 4.01
CA ALA A 457 14.53 -21.17 4.33
C ALA A 457 15.37 -20.14 5.11
N ILE A 458 16.18 -20.60 6.08
CA ILE A 458 17.11 -19.74 6.83
C ILE A 458 18.14 -19.09 5.90
N LEU A 459 18.75 -19.87 5.01
CA LEU A 459 19.66 -19.33 3.99
C LEU A 459 18.97 -18.33 3.06
N GLY A 460 17.71 -18.56 2.72
CA GLY A 460 16.88 -17.63 1.97
C GLY A 460 16.74 -16.27 2.67
N VAL A 461 16.55 -16.26 3.99
CA VAL A 461 16.53 -14.99 4.79
C VAL A 461 17.87 -14.27 4.70
N VAL A 462 18.98 -15.00 4.91
CA VAL A 462 20.33 -14.42 4.86
C VAL A 462 20.59 -13.79 3.48
N VAL A 463 20.28 -14.50 2.41
CA VAL A 463 20.45 -14.00 1.04
C VAL A 463 19.56 -12.78 0.77
N PHE A 464 18.28 -12.84 1.16
CA PHE A 464 17.34 -11.73 0.94
C PHE A 464 17.79 -10.48 1.71
N LEU A 465 18.14 -10.62 2.98
CA LEU A 465 18.62 -9.50 3.80
C LEU A 465 19.93 -8.93 3.27
N ALA A 466 20.91 -9.77 2.96
CA ALA A 466 22.20 -9.33 2.42
C ALA A 466 22.01 -8.57 1.10
N PHE A 467 21.16 -9.11 0.22
CA PHE A 467 20.83 -8.47 -1.05
C PHE A 467 20.12 -7.13 -0.83
N TYR A 468 19.03 -7.11 -0.04
CA TYR A 468 18.25 -5.89 0.14
C TYR A 468 19.03 -4.80 0.88
N ILE A 469 19.74 -5.14 1.95
CA ILE A 469 20.59 -4.19 2.68
C ILE A 469 21.73 -3.70 1.80
N GLY A 470 22.31 -4.59 0.98
CA GLY A 470 23.35 -4.24 0.03
C GLY A 470 22.90 -3.22 -1.01
N ILE A 471 21.74 -3.45 -1.65
CA ILE A 471 21.19 -2.48 -2.61
C ILE A 471 20.73 -1.20 -1.93
N PHE A 472 20.21 -1.27 -0.68
CA PHE A 472 19.84 -0.07 0.09
C PHE A 472 21.07 0.78 0.43
N ALA A 473 22.17 0.17 0.84
CA ALA A 473 23.41 0.87 1.12
C ALA A 473 23.99 1.52 -0.14
N TRP A 474 23.90 0.85 -1.29
CA TRP A 474 24.28 1.40 -2.57
C TRP A 474 23.33 2.55 -3.00
N TYR A 475 22.03 2.36 -2.89
CA TYR A 475 21.01 3.40 -3.12
C TYR A 475 21.28 4.64 -2.28
N ARG A 476 21.56 4.46 -0.98
CA ARG A 476 21.92 5.57 -0.08
C ARG A 476 23.08 6.40 -0.63
N LYS A 477 24.13 5.76 -1.16
CA LYS A 477 25.26 6.47 -1.78
C LYS A 477 24.83 7.28 -3.01
N GLN A 478 23.93 6.71 -3.83
CA GLN A 478 23.41 7.42 -5.01
C GLN A 478 22.58 8.64 -4.61
N MET A 479 21.73 8.49 -3.59
CA MET A 479 20.91 9.60 -3.10
C MET A 479 21.73 10.69 -2.43
N ILE A 480 22.77 10.36 -1.68
CA ILE A 480 23.69 11.37 -1.11
C ILE A 480 24.32 12.17 -2.23
N LYS A 481 24.86 11.52 -3.26
CA LYS A 481 25.43 12.21 -4.43
C LYS A 481 24.42 13.14 -5.11
N ARG A 482 23.18 12.65 -5.31
CA ARG A 482 22.08 13.45 -5.86
C ARG A 482 21.77 14.68 -4.99
N ASN A 483 21.78 14.52 -3.68
CA ASN A 483 21.50 15.60 -2.74
C ASN A 483 22.62 16.65 -2.74
N GLU A 484 23.89 16.25 -2.96
CA GLU A 484 25.01 17.16 -3.16
C GLU A 484 24.84 17.98 -4.46
N GLU A 485 24.35 17.35 -5.54
CA GLU A 485 24.02 18.04 -6.80
C GLU A 485 22.92 19.09 -6.59
N TYR A 486 21.85 18.78 -5.86
CA TYR A 486 20.79 19.74 -5.51
C TYR A 486 21.34 20.91 -4.70
N ALA A 487 22.18 20.63 -3.70
CA ALA A 487 22.79 21.69 -2.88
C ALA A 487 23.75 22.59 -3.67
N ALA A 488 24.43 22.06 -4.69
CA ALA A 488 25.29 22.83 -5.56
C ALA A 488 24.49 23.74 -6.52
N ASN A 489 23.36 23.26 -7.02
CA ASN A 489 22.48 24.02 -7.94
C ASN A 489 21.63 25.08 -7.22
N ALA A 490 21.48 24.99 -5.91
CA ALA A 490 20.73 25.96 -5.09
C ALA A 490 21.58 27.18 -4.65
N LYS A 491 22.88 27.16 -4.89
CA LYS A 491 23.83 28.27 -4.67
C LYS A 491 23.99 29.10 -5.93
#